data_393c64021c0d94062ec055a3dedcd0e4
#
_entry.id   393c64021c0d94062ec055a3dedcd0e4
#
_cell.length_a   1.000
_cell.length_b   1.000
_cell.length_c   1.000
_cell.angle_alpha   90.00
_cell.angle_beta   90.00
_cell.angle_gamma   90.00
#
_symmetry.space_group_name_H-M   'P 1'
#
loop_
_entity.id
_entity.type
_entity.pdbx_description
1 polymer ?
#
loop_
_entity_poly.entity_id
_entity_poly.type
_entity_poly.pdbx_seq_one_letter_code
_entity_poly.pdbx_strand_id
1 'polypeptide(L)'
;MKKLAFLIFAVAAIFFGSCQKKDASADGAVTIELWYGAAVTEAGPPPSDWKALKIIRDELNINLQLSALPSSETDQDVKINAAAAGNTLPDLFMVRRDPFINIVRVGVVAPVDDLYPLMPHRTAVQYDDDSRGFTTINGKSYGLASPGTIAKNEGMLIRKDWLDKLGLQVPVTLEDYIGVMKAFTERDPDGNGRADTYGYGAFIEINNFEEGLGRRFDPFFGAYGVAGTWNLSKADPGLNLRKPAYYDALSFIKRMTDEKVIDPNWTSYGKDDFRAAWKQGRFGIMREQNAAFAAENNYAPFDKNFPDGEWIVIDPPRGPAGLESVGVYTQAYRIYSVSAKAMKAGKGPAIARLLEWMSSDEGYFLLGWGEEGVNYVFDSDGVPTVEGIPDPSKGFTQPDMQPLTQLRNMVYYNSEVELMARYPEYFAPVSGKKMSALATLLDMQSRPWTANIGGDALPAPNADLKRFYEQGVIEFLTGKRQLTRDNWNAWVAEFDRLGGEAWNRQGIDAAENSGYIR
;
A
#
# COMPACT_ATOMS: atom_id res chain seq x y z
N MET A 1 58.13 30.43 -62.23
CA MET A 1 58.49 29.12 -61.73
C MET A 1 57.54 28.70 -60.61
N LYS A 2 57.02 27.52 -60.69
CA LYS A 2 56.08 26.86 -59.78
C LYS A 2 54.60 27.30 -59.92
N LYS A 3 53.86 26.42 -60.62
CA LYS A 3 52.43 26.41 -60.82
C LYS A 3 51.78 25.83 -59.54
N LEU A 4 50.75 26.53 -59.04
CA LEU A 4 49.91 26.05 -57.93
C LEU A 4 48.61 25.51 -58.54
N ALA A 5 48.35 24.21 -58.41
CA ALA A 5 47.12 23.59 -58.86
C ALA A 5 46.08 23.68 -57.77
N PHE A 6 44.88 24.23 -58.10
CA PHE A 6 43.71 24.23 -57.24
C PHE A 6 42.98 22.89 -57.42
N LEU A 7 42.82 22.15 -56.31
CA LEU A 7 42.00 20.95 -56.26
C LEU A 7 40.66 21.32 -55.72
N ILE A 8 39.59 21.19 -56.52
CA ILE A 8 38.21 21.39 -56.13
C ILE A 8 37.73 20.08 -55.47
N PHE A 9 37.43 20.12 -54.16
CA PHE A 9 36.77 19.06 -53.45
C PHE A 9 35.26 19.25 -53.59
N ALA A 10 34.59 18.41 -54.33
CA ALA A 10 33.14 18.25 -54.34
C ALA A 10 32.70 17.49 -53.08
N VAL A 11 32.03 18.19 -52.15
CA VAL A 11 31.40 17.59 -51.00
C VAL A 11 30.05 16.98 -51.45
N ALA A 12 30.00 15.70 -51.60
CA ALA A 12 28.75 14.95 -51.74
C ALA A 12 28.05 14.89 -50.38
N ALA A 13 26.96 15.65 -50.22
CA ALA A 13 26.08 15.55 -49.08
C ALA A 13 25.33 14.21 -49.15
N ILE A 14 25.81 13.22 -48.40
CA ILE A 14 25.06 11.98 -48.16
C ILE A 14 23.96 12.32 -47.15
N PHE A 15 22.73 12.41 -47.60
CA PHE A 15 21.55 12.40 -46.75
C PHE A 15 21.47 11.00 -46.10
N PHE A 16 21.94 10.85 -44.89
CA PHE A 16 21.54 9.76 -44.03
C PHE A 16 20.09 9.98 -43.62
N GLY A 17 19.17 9.40 -44.38
CA GLY A 17 17.83 9.17 -43.92
C GLY A 17 17.91 8.28 -42.69
N SER A 18 17.71 8.86 -41.50
CA SER A 18 17.50 8.12 -40.27
C SER A 18 16.21 7.33 -40.42
N CYS A 19 16.30 6.10 -40.92
CA CYS A 19 15.27 5.11 -40.70
C CYS A 19 15.23 4.86 -39.18
N GLN A 20 14.27 5.47 -38.48
CA GLN A 20 13.84 4.98 -37.20
C GLN A 20 13.43 3.50 -37.41
N LYS A 21 14.24 2.58 -36.90
CA LYS A 21 13.80 1.18 -36.76
C LYS A 21 12.53 1.20 -35.94
N LYS A 22 11.41 0.85 -36.55
CA LYS A 22 10.24 0.40 -35.81
C LYS A 22 10.71 -0.79 -34.99
N ASP A 23 10.51 -0.77 -33.68
CA ASP A 23 10.72 -1.91 -32.78
C ASP A 23 9.65 -2.99 -33.01
N ALA A 24 9.53 -3.45 -34.26
CA ALA A 24 8.74 -4.62 -34.62
C ALA A 24 9.69 -5.81 -34.67
N SER A 25 9.35 -6.89 -33.99
CA SER A 25 10.00 -8.19 -34.17
C SER A 25 9.88 -8.60 -35.64
N ALA A 26 10.74 -9.53 -36.12
CA ALA A 26 10.80 -9.98 -37.51
C ALA A 26 9.44 -10.45 -38.08
N ASP A 27 8.45 -10.69 -37.23
CA ASP A 27 7.08 -11.14 -37.52
C ASP A 27 6.00 -10.07 -37.28
N GLY A 28 6.38 -8.82 -37.05
CA GLY A 28 5.45 -7.69 -36.94
C GLY A 28 4.83 -7.45 -35.55
N ALA A 29 5.13 -8.26 -34.54
CA ALA A 29 4.63 -8.02 -33.19
C ALA A 29 5.31 -6.84 -32.51
N VAL A 30 4.53 -6.13 -31.68
CA VAL A 30 5.03 -5.01 -30.89
C VAL A 30 5.74 -5.56 -29.65
N THR A 31 7.02 -5.24 -29.50
CA THR A 31 7.73 -5.58 -28.26
C THR A 31 7.38 -4.57 -27.16
N ILE A 32 6.94 -5.07 -26.00
CA ILE A 32 6.69 -4.30 -24.79
C ILE A 32 7.59 -4.83 -23.67
N GLU A 33 8.41 -3.95 -23.13
CA GLU A 33 9.17 -4.22 -21.92
C GLU A 33 8.37 -3.79 -20.69
N LEU A 34 8.10 -4.73 -19.78
CA LEU A 34 7.35 -4.51 -18.55
C LEU A 34 8.23 -4.77 -17.31
N TRP A 35 8.42 -3.74 -16.48
CA TRP A 35 8.94 -3.91 -15.14
C TRP A 35 7.80 -3.96 -14.14
N TYR A 36 7.65 -5.08 -13.45
CA TYR A 36 6.51 -5.33 -12.56
C TYR A 36 6.96 -5.60 -11.12
N GLY A 37 6.07 -5.30 -10.16
CA GLY A 37 6.27 -5.65 -8.76
C GLY A 37 5.94 -7.12 -8.53
N ALA A 38 6.96 -7.93 -8.29
CA ALA A 38 6.77 -9.33 -7.95
C ALA A 38 6.24 -9.48 -6.52
N ALA A 39 5.37 -10.47 -6.30
CA ALA A 39 4.90 -10.83 -4.97
C ALA A 39 6.02 -11.52 -4.16
N VAL A 40 6.83 -12.35 -4.84
CA VAL A 40 7.98 -13.06 -4.28
C VAL A 40 9.10 -12.98 -5.32
N THR A 41 10.13 -12.18 -5.04
CA THR A 41 11.22 -11.94 -6.00
C THR A 41 12.11 -13.16 -6.18
N GLU A 42 12.26 -13.94 -5.13
CA GLU A 42 13.08 -15.16 -5.09
C GLU A 42 12.53 -16.26 -5.99
N ALA A 43 11.25 -16.22 -6.32
CA ALA A 43 10.62 -17.18 -7.24
C ALA A 43 11.12 -17.07 -8.69
N GLY A 44 11.77 -15.95 -9.04
CA GLY A 44 12.23 -15.69 -10.39
C GLY A 44 11.13 -15.26 -11.36
N PRO A 45 11.47 -15.00 -12.62
CA PRO A 45 10.50 -14.64 -13.66
C PRO A 45 9.69 -15.86 -14.11
N PRO A 46 8.50 -15.66 -14.71
CA PRO A 46 7.77 -16.73 -15.37
C PRO A 46 8.64 -17.41 -16.46
N PRO A 47 8.47 -18.74 -16.69
CA PRO A 47 9.15 -19.45 -17.75
C PRO A 47 8.86 -18.84 -19.14
N SER A 48 9.81 -18.92 -20.06
CA SER A 48 9.65 -18.33 -21.41
C SER A 48 8.55 -19.02 -22.25
N ASP A 49 8.19 -20.24 -21.91
CA ASP A 49 7.13 -21.05 -22.52
C ASP A 49 5.79 -20.96 -21.76
N TRP A 50 5.68 -20.03 -20.80
CA TRP A 50 4.44 -19.81 -20.06
C TRP A 50 3.27 -19.51 -20.97
N LYS A 51 2.14 -20.20 -20.76
CA LYS A 51 0.93 -20.13 -21.60
C LYS A 51 0.46 -18.67 -21.81
N ALA A 52 0.51 -17.84 -20.78
CA ALA A 52 0.11 -16.44 -20.90
C ALA A 52 0.97 -15.66 -21.89
N LEU A 53 2.30 -15.88 -21.93
CA LEU A 53 3.18 -15.23 -22.90
C LEU A 53 2.84 -15.67 -24.34
N LYS A 54 2.47 -16.94 -24.51
CA LYS A 54 2.06 -17.46 -25.82
C LYS A 54 0.75 -16.83 -26.29
N ILE A 55 -0.27 -16.75 -25.44
CA ILE A 55 -1.55 -16.10 -25.75
C ILE A 55 -1.33 -14.61 -26.10
N ILE A 56 -0.57 -13.90 -25.27
CA ILE A 56 -0.24 -12.48 -25.49
C ILE A 56 0.46 -12.31 -26.86
N ARG A 57 1.31 -13.24 -27.22
CA ARG A 57 2.02 -13.24 -28.50
C ARG A 57 1.08 -13.50 -29.69
N ASP A 58 0.32 -14.59 -29.62
CA ASP A 58 -0.46 -15.12 -30.74
C ASP A 58 -1.74 -14.31 -30.98
N GLU A 59 -2.42 -13.86 -29.91
CA GLU A 59 -3.71 -13.19 -30.00
C GLU A 59 -3.59 -11.66 -29.97
N LEU A 60 -2.67 -11.11 -29.15
CA LEU A 60 -2.52 -9.66 -29.05
C LEU A 60 -1.45 -9.10 -29.98
N ASN A 61 -0.68 -9.95 -30.64
CA ASN A 61 0.46 -9.56 -31.44
C ASN A 61 1.50 -8.73 -30.64
N ILE A 62 1.76 -9.15 -29.39
CA ILE A 62 2.68 -8.50 -28.46
C ILE A 62 3.78 -9.48 -28.04
N ASN A 63 5.02 -9.06 -28.18
CA ASN A 63 6.16 -9.74 -27.59
C ASN A 63 6.45 -9.12 -26.21
N LEU A 64 5.93 -9.73 -25.14
CA LEU A 64 6.07 -9.21 -23.77
C LEU A 64 7.38 -9.65 -23.14
N GLN A 65 8.21 -8.68 -22.77
CA GLN A 65 9.46 -8.89 -22.03
C GLN A 65 9.27 -8.48 -20.57
N LEU A 66 9.44 -9.43 -19.66
CA LEU A 66 9.17 -9.26 -18.23
C LEU A 66 10.46 -9.09 -17.43
N SER A 67 10.48 -8.12 -16.54
CA SER A 67 11.54 -7.94 -15.55
C SER A 67 10.95 -7.62 -14.19
N ALA A 68 11.23 -8.45 -13.19
CA ALA A 68 10.83 -8.17 -11.81
C ALA A 68 11.63 -6.99 -11.24
N LEU A 69 10.94 -6.13 -10.51
CA LEU A 69 11.56 -5.12 -9.65
C LEU A 69 12.05 -5.78 -8.37
N PRO A 70 13.08 -5.22 -7.70
CA PRO A 70 13.51 -5.70 -6.39
C PRO A 70 12.35 -5.79 -5.37
N SER A 71 12.44 -6.68 -4.39
CA SER A 71 11.46 -6.78 -3.30
C SER A 71 11.52 -5.58 -2.35
N SER A 72 12.72 -5.04 -2.13
CA SER A 72 12.93 -3.84 -1.33
C SER A 72 12.39 -2.60 -2.03
N GLU A 73 11.50 -1.88 -1.38
CA GLU A 73 10.93 -0.63 -1.91
C GLU A 73 11.99 0.44 -2.16
N THR A 74 12.99 0.54 -1.29
CA THR A 74 14.11 1.46 -1.47
C THR A 74 14.92 1.13 -2.73
N ASP A 75 15.17 -0.16 -2.99
CA ASP A 75 15.91 -0.58 -4.18
C ASP A 75 15.08 -0.40 -5.46
N GLN A 76 13.74 -0.55 -5.38
CA GLN A 76 12.84 -0.19 -6.48
C GLN A 76 13.00 1.29 -6.83
N ASP A 77 12.93 2.19 -5.85
CA ASP A 77 13.05 3.62 -6.05
C ASP A 77 14.42 4.01 -6.64
N VAL A 78 15.49 3.40 -6.14
CA VAL A 78 16.84 3.59 -6.70
C VAL A 78 16.89 3.15 -8.16
N LYS A 79 16.36 1.98 -8.50
CA LYS A 79 16.34 1.45 -9.88
C LYS A 79 15.53 2.35 -10.82
N ILE A 80 14.34 2.78 -10.41
CA ILE A 80 13.47 3.66 -11.21
C ILE A 80 14.13 5.03 -11.42
N ASN A 81 14.64 5.66 -10.36
CA ASN A 81 15.30 6.96 -10.46
C ASN A 81 16.55 6.92 -11.35
N ALA A 82 17.36 5.87 -11.24
CA ALA A 82 18.53 5.69 -12.11
C ALA A 82 18.14 5.51 -13.58
N ALA A 83 17.12 4.70 -13.86
CA ALA A 83 16.61 4.49 -15.22
C ALA A 83 15.98 5.78 -15.79
N ALA A 84 15.28 6.55 -14.98
CA ALA A 84 14.72 7.84 -15.38
C ALA A 84 15.83 8.84 -15.75
N ALA A 85 16.85 8.96 -14.92
CA ALA A 85 18.00 9.82 -15.18
C ALA A 85 18.79 9.41 -16.44
N GLY A 86 18.91 8.09 -16.67
CA GLY A 86 19.57 7.51 -17.85
C GLY A 86 18.70 7.44 -19.10
N ASN A 87 17.43 7.86 -19.05
CA ASN A 87 16.43 7.70 -20.12
C ASN A 87 16.31 6.23 -20.62
N THR A 88 16.43 5.28 -19.68
CA THR A 88 16.37 3.83 -19.93
C THR A 88 15.16 3.16 -19.31
N LEU A 89 14.13 3.94 -18.93
CA LEU A 89 12.86 3.39 -18.45
C LEU A 89 12.26 2.44 -19.50
N PRO A 90 11.67 1.31 -19.08
CA PRO A 90 10.98 0.38 -19.98
C PRO A 90 9.69 1.01 -20.54
N ASP A 91 8.95 0.27 -21.35
CA ASP A 91 7.73 0.79 -21.96
C ASP A 91 6.61 0.98 -20.93
N LEU A 92 6.41 -0.02 -20.07
CA LEU A 92 5.44 -0.03 -18.97
C LEU A 92 6.16 -0.46 -17.68
N PHE A 93 5.93 0.24 -16.59
CA PHE A 93 6.64 -0.09 -15.35
C PHE A 93 5.87 0.34 -14.10
N MET A 94 6.00 -0.48 -13.05
CA MET A 94 5.53 -0.13 -11.73
C MET A 94 6.43 0.95 -11.12
N VAL A 95 5.82 1.91 -10.47
CA VAL A 95 6.51 2.95 -9.73
C VAL A 95 5.73 3.29 -8.46
N ARG A 96 6.42 3.62 -7.38
CA ARG A 96 5.84 4.13 -6.16
C ARG A 96 5.54 5.62 -6.29
N ARG A 97 4.72 6.14 -5.39
CA ARG A 97 4.22 7.52 -5.48
C ARG A 97 5.33 8.58 -5.48
N ASP A 98 6.29 8.49 -4.57
CA ASP A 98 7.36 9.50 -4.45
C ASP A 98 8.22 9.61 -5.72
N PRO A 99 8.82 8.50 -6.24
CA PRO A 99 9.51 8.57 -7.53
C PRO A 99 8.58 8.96 -8.68
N PHE A 100 7.29 8.54 -8.67
CA PHE A 100 6.32 8.90 -9.69
C PHE A 100 6.19 10.40 -9.88
N ILE A 101 6.01 11.17 -8.80
CA ILE A 101 5.91 12.63 -8.88
C ILE A 101 7.15 13.23 -9.53
N ASN A 102 8.34 12.73 -9.16
CA ASN A 102 9.60 13.22 -9.69
C ASN A 102 9.77 12.92 -11.19
N ILE A 103 9.48 11.68 -11.63
CA ILE A 103 9.62 11.29 -13.03
C ILE A 103 8.58 11.97 -13.94
N VAL A 104 7.37 12.28 -13.43
CA VAL A 104 6.41 13.13 -14.14
C VAL A 104 6.96 14.54 -14.33
N ARG A 105 7.51 15.13 -13.25
CA ARG A 105 8.06 16.51 -13.31
C ARG A 105 9.21 16.64 -14.30
N VAL A 106 10.07 15.64 -14.43
CA VAL A 106 11.16 15.65 -15.41
C VAL A 106 10.76 15.21 -16.81
N GLY A 107 9.48 14.83 -17.02
CA GLY A 107 8.90 14.59 -18.35
C GLY A 107 9.31 13.28 -19.01
N VAL A 108 9.77 12.27 -18.23
CA VAL A 108 10.18 10.96 -18.78
C VAL A 108 9.02 9.95 -18.86
N VAL A 109 7.85 10.30 -18.34
CA VAL A 109 6.59 9.56 -18.48
C VAL A 109 5.58 10.38 -19.27
N ALA A 110 4.66 9.70 -19.95
CA ALA A 110 3.64 10.33 -20.78
C ALA A 110 2.28 10.36 -20.07
N PRO A 111 1.39 11.32 -20.40
CA PRO A 111 -0.02 11.23 -20.07
C PRO A 111 -0.63 9.96 -20.67
N VAL A 112 -1.56 9.34 -19.94
CA VAL A 112 -2.22 8.09 -20.33
C VAL A 112 -3.73 8.24 -20.52
N ASP A 113 -4.25 9.47 -20.50
CA ASP A 113 -5.68 9.77 -20.63
C ASP A 113 -6.28 9.15 -21.90
N ASP A 114 -5.55 9.17 -23.01
CA ASP A 114 -5.98 8.60 -24.30
C ASP A 114 -6.01 7.05 -24.31
N LEU A 115 -5.46 6.39 -23.29
CA LEU A 115 -5.47 4.93 -23.19
C LEU A 115 -6.76 4.39 -22.55
N TYR A 116 -7.39 5.14 -21.64
CA TYR A 116 -8.61 4.69 -20.96
C TYR A 116 -9.73 4.25 -21.91
N PRO A 117 -10.05 4.99 -22.99
CA PRO A 117 -11.07 4.54 -23.95
C PRO A 117 -10.71 3.26 -24.72
N LEU A 118 -9.42 2.89 -24.77
CA LEU A 118 -8.93 1.67 -25.44
C LEU A 118 -8.97 0.44 -24.55
N MET A 119 -9.32 0.59 -23.26
CA MET A 119 -9.43 -0.48 -22.28
C MET A 119 -10.69 -0.28 -21.42
N PRO A 120 -11.91 -0.38 -22.05
CA PRO A 120 -13.16 -0.03 -21.40
C PRO A 120 -13.49 -0.93 -20.21
N HIS A 121 -13.26 -2.24 -20.31
CA HIS A 121 -13.51 -3.19 -19.22
C HIS A 121 -12.58 -2.90 -18.02
N ARG A 122 -11.28 -2.84 -18.27
CA ARG A 122 -10.30 -2.53 -17.20
C ARG A 122 -10.58 -1.17 -16.54
N THR A 123 -10.94 -0.18 -17.34
CA THR A 123 -11.29 1.14 -16.82
C THR A 123 -12.50 1.08 -15.89
N ALA A 124 -13.51 0.31 -16.24
CA ALA A 124 -14.72 0.16 -15.43
C ALA A 124 -14.48 -0.58 -14.11
N VAL A 125 -13.59 -1.58 -14.09
CA VAL A 125 -13.37 -2.44 -12.91
C VAL A 125 -12.22 -1.99 -12.03
N GLN A 126 -11.27 -1.20 -12.54
CA GLN A 126 -10.04 -0.87 -11.80
C GLN A 126 -9.76 0.62 -11.62
N TYR A 127 -10.36 1.50 -12.43
CA TYR A 127 -9.99 2.91 -12.47
C TYR A 127 -11.18 3.81 -12.15
N ASP A 128 -11.65 3.76 -10.90
CA ASP A 128 -12.59 4.74 -10.37
C ASP A 128 -11.97 6.16 -10.27
N ASP A 129 -12.77 7.13 -9.90
CA ASP A 129 -12.32 8.53 -9.79
C ASP A 129 -11.17 8.69 -8.78
N ASP A 130 -11.17 7.90 -7.72
CA ASP A 130 -10.14 7.93 -6.69
C ASP A 130 -8.81 7.38 -7.22
N SER A 131 -8.84 6.25 -7.92
CA SER A 131 -7.65 5.66 -8.57
C SER A 131 -7.07 6.60 -9.63
N ARG A 132 -7.92 7.25 -10.41
CA ARG A 132 -7.49 8.27 -11.40
C ARG A 132 -6.91 9.50 -10.72
N GLY A 133 -7.57 9.99 -9.68
CA GLY A 133 -7.08 11.11 -8.87
C GLY A 133 -5.67 10.85 -8.35
N PHE A 134 -5.41 9.63 -7.86
CA PHE A 134 -4.10 9.22 -7.35
C PHE A 134 -2.96 9.35 -8.37
N THR A 135 -3.24 9.22 -9.67
CA THR A 135 -2.26 9.33 -10.76
C THR A 135 -2.34 10.63 -11.55
N THR A 136 -3.24 11.54 -11.17
CA THR A 136 -3.45 12.82 -11.85
C THR A 136 -2.53 13.89 -11.28
N ILE A 137 -1.83 14.60 -12.18
CA ILE A 137 -0.98 15.75 -11.88
C ILE A 137 -1.31 16.85 -12.88
N ASN A 138 -1.68 18.01 -12.39
CA ASN A 138 -2.10 19.14 -13.22
C ASN A 138 -3.18 18.77 -14.26
N GLY A 139 -4.20 18.02 -13.82
CA GLY A 139 -5.36 17.64 -14.63
C GLY A 139 -5.10 16.57 -15.69
N LYS A 140 -3.94 15.91 -15.70
CA LYS A 140 -3.61 14.81 -16.60
C LYS A 140 -3.20 13.57 -15.82
N SER A 141 -3.68 12.41 -16.22
CA SER A 141 -3.26 11.13 -15.64
C SER A 141 -1.93 10.67 -16.26
N TYR A 142 -0.95 10.38 -15.42
CA TYR A 142 0.38 9.90 -15.84
C TYR A 142 0.64 8.45 -15.45
N GLY A 143 -0.35 7.80 -14.90
CA GLY A 143 -0.23 6.42 -14.49
C GLY A 143 -1.58 5.72 -14.44
N LEU A 144 -1.50 4.41 -14.39
CA LEU A 144 -2.61 3.49 -14.27
C LEU A 144 -2.48 2.87 -12.88
N ALA A 145 -3.31 3.31 -11.95
CA ALA A 145 -3.28 2.78 -10.60
C ALA A 145 -3.67 1.30 -10.62
N SER A 146 -2.77 0.45 -10.16
CA SER A 146 -3.15 -0.93 -9.87
C SER A 146 -4.02 -0.93 -8.61
N PRO A 147 -5.10 -1.71 -8.56
CA PRO A 147 -5.79 -1.90 -7.30
C PRO A 147 -4.78 -2.40 -6.29
N GLY A 148 -4.74 -1.73 -5.16
CA GLY A 148 -3.95 -2.19 -4.02
C GLY A 148 -4.55 -3.46 -3.46
N THR A 149 -3.86 -4.04 -2.54
CA THR A 149 -4.50 -4.86 -1.55
C THR A 149 -5.67 -4.06 -0.96
N ILE A 150 -6.75 -4.71 -0.76
CA ILE A 150 -8.04 -4.26 -0.26
C ILE A 150 -7.94 -3.01 0.62
N ALA A 151 -8.61 -1.95 0.21
CA ALA A 151 -8.75 -0.74 1.03
C ALA A 151 -9.40 -1.08 2.38
N LYS A 152 -9.05 -0.34 3.44
CA LYS A 152 -9.61 -0.52 4.79
C LYS A 152 -9.38 -1.92 5.36
N ASN A 153 -8.24 -2.51 5.09
CA ASN A 153 -7.91 -3.89 5.47
C ASN A 153 -7.29 -4.03 6.87
N GLU A 154 -7.33 -2.98 7.68
CA GLU A 154 -6.89 -2.98 9.06
C GLU A 154 -8.04 -2.61 10.00
N GLY A 155 -7.96 -3.02 11.26
CA GLY A 155 -8.98 -2.70 12.26
C GLY A 155 -8.45 -2.70 13.66
N MET A 156 -9.21 -2.10 14.56
CA MET A 156 -8.99 -2.23 16.00
C MET A 156 -9.48 -3.60 16.46
N LEU A 157 -8.63 -4.30 17.19
CA LEU A 157 -8.88 -5.62 17.75
C LEU A 157 -8.72 -5.59 19.26
N ILE A 158 -9.59 -6.30 19.99
CA ILE A 158 -9.53 -6.43 21.44
C ILE A 158 -9.67 -7.87 21.89
N ARG A 159 -8.99 -8.25 22.96
CA ARG A 159 -9.13 -9.54 23.66
C ARG A 159 -10.47 -9.58 24.40
N LYS A 160 -11.46 -10.21 23.78
CA LYS A 160 -12.80 -10.39 24.34
C LYS A 160 -12.78 -11.24 25.60
N ASP A 161 -12.01 -12.31 25.61
CA ASP A 161 -11.81 -13.18 26.76
C ASP A 161 -11.22 -12.44 27.98
N TRP A 162 -10.36 -11.46 27.76
CA TRP A 162 -9.85 -10.59 28.85
C TRP A 162 -10.91 -9.63 29.37
N LEU A 163 -11.73 -9.07 28.49
CA LEU A 163 -12.88 -8.24 28.91
C LEU A 163 -13.83 -9.04 29.80
N ASP A 164 -14.20 -10.25 29.35
CA ASP A 164 -15.13 -11.11 30.07
C ASP A 164 -14.59 -11.52 31.43
N LYS A 165 -13.33 -11.96 31.49
CA LYS A 165 -12.67 -12.35 32.73
C LYS A 165 -12.62 -11.23 33.75
N LEU A 166 -12.39 -9.99 33.30
CA LEU A 166 -12.31 -8.81 34.18
C LEU A 166 -13.64 -8.11 34.40
N GLY A 167 -14.74 -8.59 33.78
CA GLY A 167 -16.08 -7.99 33.89
C GLY A 167 -16.19 -6.61 33.23
N LEU A 168 -15.43 -6.38 32.15
CA LEU A 168 -15.37 -5.11 31.44
C LEU A 168 -16.23 -5.13 30.17
N GLN A 169 -16.72 -3.94 29.77
CA GLN A 169 -17.41 -3.76 28.50
C GLN A 169 -16.41 -3.37 27.40
N VAL A 170 -16.80 -3.55 26.14
CA VAL A 170 -16.07 -3.02 24.99
C VAL A 170 -15.96 -1.49 25.13
N PRO A 171 -14.76 -0.91 25.06
CA PRO A 171 -14.57 0.53 25.22
C PRO A 171 -15.16 1.31 24.04
N VAL A 172 -15.71 2.49 24.30
CA VAL A 172 -16.29 3.39 23.29
C VAL A 172 -15.54 4.71 23.23
N THR A 173 -15.35 5.36 24.36
CA THR A 173 -14.68 6.67 24.43
C THR A 173 -13.20 6.50 24.71
N LEU A 174 -12.41 7.57 24.48
CA LEU A 174 -10.99 7.60 24.85
C LEU A 174 -10.76 7.23 26.33
N GLU A 175 -11.65 7.68 27.25
CA GLU A 175 -11.55 7.36 28.67
C GLU A 175 -11.87 5.89 28.96
N ASP A 176 -12.84 5.30 28.26
CA ASP A 176 -13.12 3.86 28.38
C ASP A 176 -11.90 3.05 27.91
N TYR A 177 -11.26 3.45 26.79
CA TYR A 177 -10.05 2.83 26.27
C TYR A 177 -8.91 2.85 27.30
N ILE A 178 -8.65 4.02 27.93
CA ILE A 178 -7.63 4.11 29.00
C ILE A 178 -8.01 3.20 30.18
N GLY A 179 -9.26 3.18 30.59
CA GLY A 179 -9.73 2.32 31.68
C GLY A 179 -9.51 0.82 31.40
N VAL A 180 -9.85 0.38 30.20
CA VAL A 180 -9.65 -1.02 29.76
C VAL A 180 -8.17 -1.33 29.63
N MET A 181 -7.37 -0.44 29.01
CA MET A 181 -5.92 -0.62 28.88
C MET A 181 -5.23 -0.77 30.24
N LYS A 182 -5.61 0.05 31.22
CA LYS A 182 -5.09 -0.05 32.61
C LYS A 182 -5.47 -1.39 33.23
N ALA A 183 -6.71 -1.80 33.09
CA ALA A 183 -7.16 -3.09 33.62
C ALA A 183 -6.38 -4.25 32.99
N PHE A 184 -6.12 -4.22 31.69
CA PHE A 184 -5.33 -5.23 30.99
C PHE A 184 -3.86 -5.23 31.40
N THR A 185 -3.32 -4.07 31.80
CA THR A 185 -1.93 -3.96 32.27
C THR A 185 -1.77 -4.39 33.73
N GLU A 186 -2.76 -4.08 34.60
CA GLU A 186 -2.59 -4.14 36.05
C GLU A 186 -3.26 -5.38 36.69
N ARG A 187 -4.23 -6.02 36.01
CA ARG A 187 -5.11 -7.04 36.63
C ARG A 187 -4.85 -8.47 36.17
N ASP A 188 -3.67 -8.77 35.61
CA ASP A 188 -3.31 -10.11 35.18
C ASP A 188 -4.45 -10.83 34.37
N PRO A 189 -4.83 -10.30 33.20
CA PRO A 189 -5.98 -10.80 32.47
C PRO A 189 -5.75 -12.22 31.91
N ASP A 190 -4.52 -12.65 31.68
CA ASP A 190 -4.18 -14.00 31.25
C ASP A 190 -4.10 -14.99 32.44
N GLY A 191 -3.95 -14.48 33.67
CA GLY A 191 -3.98 -15.28 34.89
C GLY A 191 -2.71 -16.08 35.16
N ASN A 192 -1.58 -15.63 34.60
CA ASN A 192 -0.30 -16.32 34.74
C ASN A 192 0.50 -15.88 36.00
N GLY A 193 -0.01 -14.90 36.76
CA GLY A 193 0.60 -14.38 37.99
C GLY A 193 1.79 -13.44 37.74
N ARG A 194 1.94 -12.92 36.53
CA ARG A 194 3.04 -12.01 36.13
C ARG A 194 2.49 -10.68 35.64
N ALA A 195 3.30 -9.63 35.78
CA ALA A 195 3.02 -8.32 35.22
C ALA A 195 3.68 -8.19 33.84
N ASP A 196 3.23 -9.00 32.87
CA ASP A 196 3.82 -9.09 31.52
C ASP A 196 2.82 -8.82 30.40
N THR A 197 1.60 -8.40 30.74
CA THR A 197 0.55 -7.96 29.83
C THR A 197 0.42 -6.44 29.81
N TYR A 198 0.02 -5.91 28.64
CA TYR A 198 -0.17 -4.47 28.41
C TYR A 198 -1.52 -4.21 27.74
N GLY A 199 -2.06 -3.02 27.96
CA GLY A 199 -3.33 -2.61 27.38
C GLY A 199 -3.26 -2.50 25.87
N TYR A 200 -2.20 -1.87 25.34
CA TYR A 200 -2.06 -1.57 23.92
C TYR A 200 -0.73 -2.01 23.34
N GLY A 201 -0.78 -2.66 22.20
CA GLY A 201 0.38 -2.99 21.38
C GLY A 201 0.53 -2.04 20.20
N ALA A 202 1.74 -1.53 19.98
CA ALA A 202 2.07 -0.68 18.85
C ALA A 202 3.52 -0.88 18.40
N PHE A 203 3.84 -0.33 17.25
CA PHE A 203 5.20 -0.08 16.78
C PHE A 203 5.19 1.16 15.87
N ILE A 204 6.36 1.74 15.65
CA ILE A 204 6.50 2.94 14.82
C ILE A 204 6.72 2.51 13.37
N GLU A 205 5.81 2.92 12.50
CA GLU A 205 5.88 2.69 11.05
C GLU A 205 6.31 3.98 10.34
N ILE A 206 7.55 4.41 10.56
CA ILE A 206 8.06 5.71 10.08
C ILE A 206 8.26 5.74 8.54
N ASN A 207 8.12 4.62 7.85
CA ASN A 207 8.41 4.53 6.42
C ASN A 207 7.44 5.34 5.53
N ASN A 208 6.26 5.66 6.04
CA ASN A 208 5.25 6.44 5.34
C ASN A 208 4.94 7.70 6.16
N PHE A 209 5.58 8.82 5.80
CA PHE A 209 5.30 10.12 6.41
C PHE A 209 3.81 10.49 6.40
N GLU A 210 3.08 9.94 5.45
CA GLU A 210 1.64 10.13 5.23
C GLU A 210 0.77 9.73 6.43
N GLU A 211 1.26 8.85 7.29
CA GLU A 211 0.53 8.26 8.40
C GLU A 211 1.00 8.76 9.78
N GLY A 212 1.71 9.86 9.83
CA GLY A 212 2.16 10.47 11.09
C GLY A 212 3.11 9.56 11.88
N LEU A 213 2.73 9.16 13.10
CA LEU A 213 3.46 8.18 13.93
C LEU A 213 3.34 6.74 13.41
N GLY A 214 2.65 6.56 12.29
CA GLY A 214 2.31 5.26 11.73
C GLY A 214 0.92 4.79 12.14
N ARG A 215 0.42 3.84 11.36
CA ARG A 215 -0.96 3.35 11.39
C ARG A 215 -1.44 2.91 12.78
N ARG A 216 -0.53 2.46 13.63
CA ARG A 216 -0.88 1.93 14.95
C ARG A 216 -1.44 2.98 15.89
N PHE A 217 -1.11 4.25 15.69
CA PHE A 217 -1.59 5.37 16.51
C PHE A 217 -2.73 6.17 15.87
N ASP A 218 -3.00 5.95 14.60
CA ASP A 218 -4.05 6.66 13.84
C ASP A 218 -5.44 6.65 14.50
N PRO A 219 -5.90 5.56 15.17
CA PRO A 219 -7.20 5.58 15.83
C PRO A 219 -7.32 6.68 16.89
N PHE A 220 -6.23 6.98 17.58
CA PHE A 220 -6.20 8.04 18.59
C PHE A 220 -6.13 9.43 17.96
N PHE A 221 -5.42 9.59 16.84
CA PHE A 221 -5.49 10.82 16.04
C PHE A 221 -6.86 10.98 15.39
N GLY A 222 -7.48 9.89 14.94
CA GLY A 222 -8.84 9.87 14.37
C GLY A 222 -9.91 10.34 15.33
N ALA A 223 -9.78 10.03 16.63
CA ALA A 223 -10.66 10.50 17.69
C ALA A 223 -10.68 12.04 17.82
N TYR A 224 -9.63 12.70 17.38
CA TYR A 224 -9.51 14.17 17.34
C TYR A 224 -9.69 14.74 15.92
N GLY A 225 -10.01 13.91 14.92
CA GLY A 225 -10.23 14.34 13.54
C GLY A 225 -8.94 14.72 12.79
N VAL A 226 -7.78 14.22 13.24
CA VAL A 226 -6.46 14.52 12.67
C VAL A 226 -5.69 13.25 12.29
N ALA A 227 -6.40 12.19 11.88
CA ALA A 227 -5.77 11.00 11.34
C ALA A 227 -4.99 11.31 10.06
N GLY A 228 -3.84 10.67 9.88
CA GLY A 228 -2.96 10.87 8.74
C GLY A 228 -2.23 12.21 8.75
N THR A 229 -1.51 12.48 7.68
CA THR A 229 -0.68 13.70 7.55
C THR A 229 -1.49 14.93 7.16
N TRP A 230 -2.49 14.77 6.29
CA TRP A 230 -3.21 15.86 5.67
C TRP A 230 -4.67 15.92 6.07
N ASN A 231 -5.15 17.13 6.37
CA ASN A 231 -6.57 17.45 6.34
C ASN A 231 -6.92 17.95 4.94
N LEU A 232 -7.81 17.26 4.26
CA LEU A 232 -8.27 17.61 2.91
C LEU A 232 -9.67 18.24 2.90
N SER A 233 -10.20 18.62 4.06
CA SER A 233 -11.47 19.32 4.13
C SER A 233 -11.36 20.74 3.58
N LYS A 234 -12.40 21.16 2.85
CA LYS A 234 -12.49 22.51 2.28
C LYS A 234 -12.45 23.63 3.33
N ALA A 235 -12.92 23.32 4.54
CA ALA A 235 -13.00 24.32 5.61
C ALA A 235 -11.63 24.67 6.22
N ASP A 236 -10.71 23.69 6.28
CA ASP A 236 -9.41 23.87 6.93
C ASP A 236 -8.37 22.91 6.37
N PRO A 237 -7.98 23.06 5.07
CA PRO A 237 -7.00 22.18 4.45
C PRO A 237 -5.59 22.37 5.00
N GLY A 238 -4.77 21.32 4.91
CA GLY A 238 -3.34 21.39 5.25
C GLY A 238 -2.87 20.29 6.19
N LEU A 239 -1.65 20.45 6.70
CA LEU A 239 -1.01 19.47 7.58
C LEU A 239 -1.73 19.34 8.93
N ASN A 240 -2.09 18.11 9.29
CA ASN A 240 -2.74 17.81 10.57
C ASN A 240 -1.89 18.22 11.77
N LEU A 241 -0.57 18.05 11.72
CA LEU A 241 0.31 18.44 12.82
C LEU A 241 0.24 19.92 13.20
N ARG A 242 -0.20 20.79 12.30
CA ARG A 242 -0.39 22.23 12.54
C ARG A 242 -1.75 22.56 13.17
N LYS A 243 -2.67 21.58 13.27
CA LYS A 243 -3.98 21.76 13.88
C LYS A 243 -3.88 21.71 15.41
N PRO A 244 -4.64 22.54 16.14
CA PRO A 244 -4.66 22.48 17.60
C PRO A 244 -5.02 21.09 18.16
N ALA A 245 -5.92 20.39 17.49
CA ALA A 245 -6.36 19.05 17.86
C ALA A 245 -5.25 17.99 17.78
N TYR A 246 -4.19 18.22 16.99
CA TYR A 246 -3.04 17.31 16.92
C TYR A 246 -2.27 17.27 18.25
N TYR A 247 -2.09 18.42 18.89
CA TYR A 247 -1.49 18.46 20.23
C TYR A 247 -2.34 17.69 21.26
N ASP A 248 -3.66 17.81 21.16
CA ASP A 248 -4.55 17.14 22.10
C ASP A 248 -4.52 15.61 21.89
N ALA A 249 -4.50 15.14 20.64
CA ALA A 249 -4.29 13.74 20.30
C ALA A 249 -2.93 13.23 20.79
N LEU A 250 -1.86 13.99 20.55
CA LEU A 250 -0.52 13.64 21.02
C LEU A 250 -0.44 13.60 22.55
N SER A 251 -1.15 14.51 23.24
CA SER A 251 -1.24 14.53 24.71
C SER A 251 -1.95 13.29 25.26
N PHE A 252 -2.98 12.80 24.55
CA PHE A 252 -3.61 11.54 24.92
C PHE A 252 -2.66 10.34 24.75
N ILE A 253 -1.96 10.24 23.63
CA ILE A 253 -0.96 9.18 23.41
C ILE A 253 0.18 9.28 24.45
N LYS A 254 0.62 10.50 24.79
CA LYS A 254 1.59 10.74 25.86
C LYS A 254 1.07 10.21 27.21
N ARG A 255 -0.21 10.45 27.52
CA ARG A 255 -0.84 9.87 28.71
C ARG A 255 -0.79 8.34 28.70
N MET A 256 -1.05 7.70 27.55
CA MET A 256 -0.93 6.24 27.43
C MET A 256 0.50 5.74 27.75
N THR A 257 1.53 6.49 27.33
CA THR A 257 2.92 6.15 27.66
C THR A 257 3.25 6.39 29.12
N ASP A 258 2.77 7.49 29.71
CA ASP A 258 3.02 7.84 31.12
C ASP A 258 2.32 6.89 32.09
N GLU A 259 1.10 6.45 31.77
CA GLU A 259 0.34 5.46 32.50
C GLU A 259 0.81 4.02 32.22
N LYS A 260 1.82 3.85 31.35
CA LYS A 260 2.47 2.57 31.02
C LYS A 260 1.50 1.52 30.45
N VAL A 261 0.45 1.95 29.79
CA VAL A 261 -0.53 1.04 29.21
C VAL A 261 -0.16 0.53 27.80
N ILE A 262 0.87 1.13 27.18
CA ILE A 262 1.47 0.64 25.93
C ILE A 262 2.62 -0.30 26.27
N ASP A 263 2.78 -1.39 25.53
CA ASP A 263 3.96 -2.27 25.63
C ASP A 263 5.24 -1.41 25.51
N PRO A 264 6.15 -1.43 26.48
CA PRO A 264 7.32 -0.55 26.53
C PRO A 264 8.28 -0.72 25.35
N ASN A 265 8.18 -1.83 24.62
CA ASN A 265 9.02 -2.09 23.45
C ASN A 265 8.50 -1.41 22.16
N TRP A 266 7.40 -0.66 22.21
CA TRP A 266 6.77 -0.03 21.05
C TRP A 266 7.71 0.82 20.20
N THR A 267 8.76 1.42 20.80
CA THR A 267 9.77 2.21 20.06
C THR A 267 10.86 1.38 19.40
N SER A 268 10.98 0.11 19.77
CA SER A 268 12.01 -0.82 19.26
C SER A 268 11.47 -1.95 18.43
N TYR A 269 10.16 -2.21 18.49
CA TYR A 269 9.53 -3.23 17.67
C TYR A 269 9.59 -2.87 16.20
N GLY A 270 9.96 -3.87 15.39
CA GLY A 270 9.57 -3.95 13.99
C GLY A 270 8.20 -4.63 13.83
N LYS A 271 7.71 -4.67 12.62
CA LYS A 271 6.43 -5.32 12.28
C LYS A 271 6.36 -6.78 12.73
N ASP A 272 7.45 -7.53 12.54
CA ASP A 272 7.47 -8.96 12.88
C ASP A 272 7.58 -9.19 14.39
N ASP A 273 8.30 -8.34 15.14
CA ASP A 273 8.37 -8.39 16.59
C ASP A 273 7.00 -8.09 17.22
N PHE A 274 6.32 -7.07 16.73
CA PHE A 274 4.95 -6.76 17.13
C PHE A 274 3.99 -7.93 16.88
N ARG A 275 4.09 -8.56 15.70
CA ARG A 275 3.27 -9.74 15.37
C ARG A 275 3.60 -10.95 16.21
N ALA A 276 4.86 -11.15 16.57
CA ALA A 276 5.25 -12.18 17.52
C ALA A 276 4.70 -11.90 18.92
N ALA A 277 4.71 -10.63 19.36
CA ALA A 277 4.26 -10.25 20.69
C ALA A 277 2.75 -10.47 20.91
N TRP A 278 1.87 -10.11 19.97
CA TRP A 278 0.44 -10.36 20.15
C TRP A 278 0.10 -11.86 20.11
N LYS A 279 0.84 -12.66 19.33
CA LYS A 279 0.69 -14.14 19.29
C LYS A 279 1.13 -14.80 20.62
N GLN A 280 1.93 -14.09 21.40
CA GLN A 280 2.37 -14.49 22.74
C GLN A 280 1.50 -13.89 23.87
N GLY A 281 0.43 -13.18 23.54
CA GLY A 281 -0.51 -12.62 24.51
C GLY A 281 -0.01 -11.40 25.27
N ARG A 282 0.96 -10.64 24.71
CA ARG A 282 1.55 -9.50 25.44
C ARG A 282 0.64 -8.29 25.59
N PHE A 283 -0.35 -8.11 24.73
CA PHE A 283 -1.27 -6.95 24.82
C PHE A 283 -2.69 -7.31 24.40
N GLY A 284 -3.65 -6.56 24.90
CA GLY A 284 -5.07 -6.83 24.77
C GLY A 284 -5.80 -6.01 23.74
N ILE A 285 -5.22 -4.90 23.28
CA ILE A 285 -5.77 -4.06 22.19
C ILE A 285 -4.67 -3.79 21.17
N MET A 286 -5.01 -3.85 19.89
CA MET A 286 -4.10 -3.52 18.79
C MET A 286 -4.86 -3.05 17.56
N ARG A 287 -4.18 -2.36 16.64
CA ARG A 287 -4.61 -2.23 15.24
C ARG A 287 -3.77 -3.16 14.38
N GLU A 288 -4.40 -4.02 13.60
CA GLU A 288 -3.69 -4.98 12.74
C GLU A 288 -4.45 -5.21 11.43
N GLN A 289 -3.72 -5.69 10.43
CA GLN A 289 -4.23 -6.06 9.13
C GLN A 289 -5.00 -7.39 9.21
N ASN A 290 -6.15 -7.49 8.50
CA ASN A 290 -7.02 -8.67 8.51
C ASN A 290 -6.28 -9.98 8.21
N ALA A 291 -5.47 -10.04 7.15
CA ALA A 291 -4.73 -11.24 6.78
C ALA A 291 -3.59 -11.56 7.76
N ALA A 292 -2.91 -10.53 8.29
CA ALA A 292 -1.88 -10.72 9.30
C ALA A 292 -2.43 -11.19 10.65
N PHE A 293 -3.71 -10.95 10.90
CA PHE A 293 -4.42 -11.43 12.08
C PHE A 293 -5.11 -12.78 11.81
N ALA A 294 -6.03 -12.83 10.82
CA ALA A 294 -7.02 -13.90 10.71
C ALA A 294 -6.66 -14.99 9.69
N ALA A 295 -5.59 -14.88 8.89
CA ALA A 295 -5.17 -15.98 8.03
C ALA A 295 -4.61 -17.15 8.87
N GLU A 296 -4.86 -18.39 8.43
CA GLU A 296 -4.57 -19.61 9.19
C GLU A 296 -3.15 -19.66 9.74
N ASN A 297 -2.16 -19.48 8.89
CA ASN A 297 -0.74 -19.50 9.25
C ASN A 297 -0.35 -18.39 10.26
N ASN A 298 -1.10 -17.30 10.30
CA ASN A 298 -0.86 -16.19 11.22
C ASN A 298 -1.58 -16.37 12.56
N TYR A 299 -2.79 -16.92 12.54
CA TYR A 299 -3.60 -17.13 13.75
C TYR A 299 -3.19 -18.39 14.53
N ALA A 300 -2.77 -19.46 13.83
CA ALA A 300 -2.42 -20.73 14.46
C ALA A 300 -1.43 -20.66 15.64
N PRO A 301 -0.38 -19.80 15.63
CA PRO A 301 0.47 -19.65 16.82
C PRO A 301 -0.26 -19.05 18.03
N PHE A 302 -1.20 -18.12 17.83
CA PHE A 302 -2.04 -17.60 18.91
C PHE A 302 -2.99 -18.68 19.43
N ASP A 303 -3.69 -19.36 18.54
CA ASP A 303 -4.61 -20.48 18.86
C ASP A 303 -3.93 -21.57 19.68
N LYS A 304 -2.67 -21.89 19.35
CA LYS A 304 -1.86 -22.85 20.11
C LYS A 304 -1.55 -22.37 21.53
N ASN A 305 -1.22 -21.08 21.68
CA ASN A 305 -0.84 -20.51 22.97
C ASN A 305 -2.06 -20.23 23.86
N PHE A 306 -3.18 -19.86 23.24
CA PHE A 306 -4.41 -19.42 23.91
C PHE A 306 -5.66 -20.04 23.25
N PRO A 307 -5.92 -21.36 23.43
CA PRO A 307 -7.08 -22.01 22.81
C PRO A 307 -8.43 -21.39 23.18
N ASP A 308 -8.54 -20.86 24.40
CA ASP A 308 -9.72 -20.15 24.89
C ASP A 308 -9.68 -18.64 24.55
N GLY A 309 -8.56 -18.13 24.04
CA GLY A 309 -8.38 -16.75 23.69
C GLY A 309 -9.30 -16.31 22.55
N GLU A 310 -9.88 -15.13 22.67
CA GLU A 310 -10.81 -14.58 21.69
C GLU A 310 -10.50 -13.12 21.39
N TRP A 311 -10.34 -12.83 20.10
CA TRP A 311 -10.22 -11.46 19.61
C TRP A 311 -11.49 -11.09 18.83
N ILE A 312 -11.94 -9.86 19.01
CA ILE A 312 -13.02 -9.27 18.21
C ILE A 312 -12.57 -7.96 17.61
N VAL A 313 -13.16 -7.60 16.46
CA VAL A 313 -13.03 -6.27 15.85
C VAL A 313 -13.91 -5.30 16.63
N ILE A 314 -13.38 -4.12 16.92
CA ILE A 314 -14.09 -3.08 17.66
C ILE A 314 -14.03 -1.74 16.92
N ASP A 315 -14.93 -0.82 17.26
CA ASP A 315 -14.88 0.55 16.78
C ASP A 315 -13.63 1.26 17.31
N PRO A 316 -13.05 2.22 16.57
CA PRO A 316 -12.01 3.10 17.09
C PRO A 316 -12.56 3.99 18.21
N PRO A 317 -11.69 4.55 19.07
CA PRO A 317 -12.14 5.40 20.17
C PRO A 317 -12.86 6.64 19.66
N ARG A 318 -14.00 6.97 20.30
CA ARG A 318 -14.71 8.21 20.09
C ARG A 318 -14.12 9.32 20.92
N GLY A 319 -13.75 10.42 20.24
CA GLY A 319 -13.15 11.59 20.87
C GLY A 319 -14.16 12.57 21.44
N PRO A 320 -13.67 13.67 22.07
CA PRO A 320 -14.52 14.66 22.73
C PRO A 320 -15.52 15.37 21.81
N ALA A 321 -15.21 15.49 20.53
CA ALA A 321 -16.10 16.09 19.51
C ALA A 321 -17.02 15.06 18.82
N GLY A 322 -17.05 13.81 19.31
CA GLY A 322 -17.82 12.73 18.70
C GLY A 322 -17.19 12.14 17.43
N LEU A 323 -15.96 12.52 17.11
CA LEU A 323 -15.22 12.01 15.96
C LEU A 323 -14.57 10.66 16.29
N GLU A 324 -14.51 9.79 15.29
CA GLU A 324 -13.90 8.48 15.40
C GLU A 324 -13.38 8.03 14.02
N SER A 325 -12.25 7.35 13.97
CA SER A 325 -11.69 6.80 12.74
C SER A 325 -10.65 5.74 13.05
N VAL A 326 -10.67 4.61 12.35
CA VAL A 326 -9.59 3.62 12.40
C VAL A 326 -8.27 4.22 11.91
N GLY A 327 -8.36 5.18 11.01
CA GLY A 327 -7.23 5.86 10.40
C GLY A 327 -7.54 6.26 8.97
N VAL A 328 -6.51 6.61 8.22
CA VAL A 328 -6.62 6.94 6.80
C VAL A 328 -6.52 5.69 5.94
N TYR A 329 -7.15 5.73 4.77
CA TYR A 329 -7.02 4.69 3.75
C TYR A 329 -6.80 5.31 2.37
N THR A 330 -6.06 4.59 1.52
CA THR A 330 -5.95 4.87 0.09
C THR A 330 -6.51 3.70 -0.70
N GLN A 331 -7.13 3.98 -1.84
CA GLN A 331 -7.67 2.94 -2.70
C GLN A 331 -6.65 2.43 -3.73
N ALA A 332 -5.59 3.20 -4.01
CA ALA A 332 -4.57 2.88 -4.96
C ALA A 332 -3.22 2.66 -4.26
N TYR A 333 -2.57 1.54 -4.54
CA TYR A 333 -1.31 1.17 -3.89
C TYR A 333 -0.11 1.29 -4.83
N ARG A 334 -0.26 0.86 -6.09
CA ARG A 334 0.82 0.83 -7.08
C ARG A 334 0.42 1.60 -8.31
N ILE A 335 1.38 2.24 -8.95
CA ILE A 335 1.18 2.98 -10.19
C ILE A 335 1.96 2.26 -11.28
N TYR A 336 1.31 2.00 -12.40
CA TYR A 336 1.97 1.60 -13.63
C TYR A 336 2.02 2.79 -14.58
N SER A 337 3.21 3.23 -14.93
CA SER A 337 3.43 4.36 -15.82
C SER A 337 3.95 3.91 -17.16
N VAL A 338 3.60 4.68 -18.20
CA VAL A 338 4.09 4.47 -19.57
C VAL A 338 5.18 5.50 -19.85
N SER A 339 6.35 5.04 -20.29
CA SER A 339 7.44 5.96 -20.59
C SER A 339 7.08 6.88 -21.77
N ALA A 340 7.56 8.12 -21.73
CA ALA A 340 7.38 9.07 -22.83
C ALA A 340 7.97 8.53 -24.15
N LYS A 341 9.04 7.74 -24.06
CA LYS A 341 9.66 7.03 -25.18
C LYS A 341 8.70 6.02 -25.82
N ALA A 342 8.00 5.21 -25.02
CA ALA A 342 7.04 4.21 -25.50
C ALA A 342 5.83 4.87 -26.20
N MET A 343 5.26 5.91 -25.61
CA MET A 343 4.17 6.65 -26.23
C MET A 343 4.59 7.31 -27.54
N LYS A 344 5.76 7.93 -27.60
CA LYS A 344 6.33 8.51 -28.82
C LYS A 344 6.59 7.45 -29.90
N ALA A 345 6.94 6.22 -29.51
CA ALA A 345 7.11 5.10 -30.43
C ALA A 345 5.79 4.48 -30.90
N GLY A 346 4.63 4.99 -30.45
CA GLY A 346 3.30 4.51 -30.84
C GLY A 346 2.88 3.20 -30.16
N LYS A 347 3.51 2.82 -29.04
CA LYS A 347 3.23 1.58 -28.31
C LYS A 347 1.97 1.66 -27.41
N GLY A 348 1.42 2.86 -27.18
CA GLY A 348 0.25 3.07 -26.32
C GLY A 348 -0.93 2.14 -26.60
N PRO A 349 -1.41 2.01 -27.85
CA PRO A 349 -2.52 1.10 -28.17
C PRO A 349 -2.22 -0.37 -27.87
N ALA A 350 -0.97 -0.83 -28.03
CA ALA A 350 -0.60 -2.20 -27.70
C ALA A 350 -0.55 -2.40 -26.17
N ILE A 351 -0.06 -1.42 -25.42
CA ILE A 351 -0.10 -1.43 -23.96
C ILE A 351 -1.54 -1.49 -23.46
N ALA A 352 -2.44 -0.68 -24.03
CA ALA A 352 -3.85 -0.71 -23.66
C ALA A 352 -4.50 -2.09 -23.94
N ARG A 353 -4.23 -2.70 -25.13
CA ARG A 353 -4.73 -4.06 -25.43
C ARG A 353 -4.22 -5.10 -24.43
N LEU A 354 -2.93 -5.02 -24.04
CA LEU A 354 -2.37 -5.92 -23.04
C LEU A 354 -3.10 -5.79 -21.70
N LEU A 355 -3.29 -4.56 -21.22
CA LEU A 355 -3.96 -4.29 -19.95
C LEU A 355 -5.45 -4.67 -19.97
N GLU A 356 -6.12 -4.47 -21.10
CA GLU A 356 -7.52 -4.87 -21.29
C GLU A 356 -7.65 -6.40 -21.25
N TRP A 357 -6.79 -7.14 -21.96
CA TRP A 357 -6.77 -8.60 -21.91
C TRP A 357 -6.48 -9.12 -20.52
N MET A 358 -5.52 -8.51 -19.80
CA MET A 358 -5.24 -8.88 -18.40
C MET A 358 -6.47 -8.77 -17.50
N SER A 359 -7.44 -7.95 -17.90
CA SER A 359 -8.68 -7.70 -17.15
C SER A 359 -9.87 -8.53 -17.68
N SER A 360 -9.69 -9.29 -18.75
CA SER A 360 -10.69 -10.29 -19.20
C SER A 360 -10.70 -11.47 -18.24
N ASP A 361 -11.77 -12.27 -18.27
CA ASP A 361 -11.86 -13.49 -17.45
C ASP A 361 -10.67 -14.42 -17.72
N GLU A 362 -10.31 -14.62 -18.99
CA GLU A 362 -9.16 -15.45 -19.36
C GLU A 362 -7.85 -14.92 -18.76
N GLY A 363 -7.54 -13.63 -18.98
CA GLY A 363 -6.32 -13.02 -18.46
C GLY A 363 -6.28 -12.97 -16.94
N TYR A 364 -7.41 -12.60 -16.32
CA TYR A 364 -7.55 -12.50 -14.87
C TYR A 364 -7.30 -13.85 -14.18
N PHE A 365 -7.98 -14.91 -14.63
CA PHE A 365 -7.81 -16.22 -13.99
C PHE A 365 -6.44 -16.82 -14.28
N LEU A 366 -5.95 -16.74 -15.51
CA LEU A 366 -4.64 -17.24 -15.87
C LEU A 366 -3.49 -16.55 -15.11
N LEU A 367 -3.53 -15.23 -15.00
CA LEU A 367 -2.51 -14.45 -14.30
C LEU A 367 -2.66 -14.48 -12.77
N GLY A 368 -3.85 -14.77 -12.25
CA GLY A 368 -4.16 -14.83 -10.84
C GLY A 368 -3.98 -16.21 -10.22
N TRP A 369 -4.40 -17.25 -10.92
CA TRP A 369 -4.47 -18.62 -10.40
C TRP A 369 -3.78 -19.67 -11.26
N GLY A 370 -3.39 -19.36 -12.50
CA GLY A 370 -2.78 -20.31 -13.42
C GLY A 370 -3.81 -20.96 -14.34
N GLU A 371 -3.55 -22.19 -14.79
CA GLU A 371 -4.39 -22.94 -15.72
C GLU A 371 -5.48 -23.71 -15.01
N GLU A 372 -6.74 -23.53 -15.44
CA GLU A 372 -7.88 -24.31 -14.98
C GLU A 372 -7.68 -25.82 -15.27
N GLY A 373 -8.02 -26.65 -14.30
CA GLY A 373 -7.81 -28.09 -14.36
C GLY A 373 -6.38 -28.56 -14.10
N VAL A 374 -5.43 -27.62 -13.99
CA VAL A 374 -4.02 -27.90 -13.67
C VAL A 374 -3.62 -27.27 -12.34
N ASN A 375 -3.83 -25.98 -12.19
CA ASN A 375 -3.40 -25.21 -11.03
C ASN A 375 -4.54 -24.87 -10.08
N TYR A 376 -5.77 -24.89 -10.58
CA TYR A 376 -7.01 -24.72 -9.85
C TYR A 376 -8.17 -25.37 -10.58
N VAL A 377 -9.27 -25.54 -9.89
CA VAL A 377 -10.61 -25.79 -10.43
C VAL A 377 -11.58 -24.81 -9.75
N PHE A 378 -12.78 -24.65 -10.32
CA PHE A 378 -13.83 -23.91 -9.63
C PHE A 378 -14.60 -24.85 -8.68
N ASP A 379 -14.89 -24.36 -7.49
CA ASP A 379 -15.85 -25.01 -6.58
C ASP A 379 -17.31 -24.76 -7.01
N SER A 380 -18.27 -25.22 -6.19
CA SER A 380 -19.71 -25.04 -6.46
C SER A 380 -20.17 -23.57 -6.48
N ASP A 381 -19.42 -22.69 -5.86
CA ASP A 381 -19.70 -21.26 -5.73
C ASP A 381 -18.94 -20.43 -6.79
N GLY A 382 -18.20 -21.11 -7.68
CA GLY A 382 -17.41 -20.47 -8.73
C GLY A 382 -16.11 -19.84 -8.21
N VAL A 383 -15.62 -20.30 -7.05
CA VAL A 383 -14.38 -19.80 -6.44
C VAL A 383 -13.21 -20.72 -6.83
N PRO A 384 -12.07 -20.19 -7.29
CA PRO A 384 -10.89 -20.99 -7.55
C PRO A 384 -10.38 -21.70 -6.30
N THR A 385 -10.26 -23.02 -6.38
CA THR A 385 -9.77 -23.88 -5.31
C THR A 385 -8.72 -24.87 -5.82
N VAL A 386 -7.88 -25.36 -4.93
CA VAL A 386 -6.93 -26.45 -5.23
C VAL A 386 -7.53 -27.83 -4.92
N GLU A 387 -8.70 -27.88 -4.30
CA GLU A 387 -9.42 -29.13 -4.05
C GLU A 387 -9.95 -29.70 -5.37
N GLY A 388 -9.52 -30.91 -5.70
CA GLY A 388 -9.94 -31.61 -6.93
C GLY A 388 -9.02 -31.43 -8.13
N ILE A 389 -7.91 -30.69 -8.03
CA ILE A 389 -6.91 -30.70 -9.11
C ILE A 389 -6.19 -32.05 -9.15
N PRO A 390 -5.77 -32.52 -10.35
CA PRO A 390 -5.14 -33.84 -10.51
C PRO A 390 -3.82 -34.00 -9.77
N ASP A 391 -3.03 -32.94 -9.67
CA ASP A 391 -1.72 -32.92 -9.02
C ASP A 391 -1.64 -31.76 -8.01
N PRO A 392 -1.81 -32.01 -6.71
CA PRO A 392 -1.78 -30.98 -5.67
C PRO A 392 -0.46 -30.19 -5.61
N SER A 393 0.65 -30.75 -6.10
CA SER A 393 1.93 -30.04 -6.15
C SER A 393 1.94 -28.88 -7.16
N LYS A 394 0.95 -28.84 -8.06
CA LYS A 394 0.76 -27.77 -9.06
C LYS A 394 -0.29 -26.75 -8.68
N GLY A 395 -0.86 -26.86 -7.48
CA GLY A 395 -1.85 -25.90 -7.00
C GLY A 395 -1.30 -24.46 -6.92
N PHE A 396 -2.13 -23.46 -7.23
CA PHE A 396 -1.73 -22.05 -7.23
C PHE A 396 -1.18 -21.55 -5.87
N THR A 397 -1.45 -22.28 -4.80
CA THR A 397 -0.93 -21.99 -3.45
C THR A 397 0.50 -22.47 -3.23
N GLN A 398 1.03 -23.31 -4.10
CA GLN A 398 2.37 -23.89 -3.96
C GLN A 398 3.47 -22.86 -4.31
N PRO A 399 4.62 -22.88 -3.62
CA PRO A 399 5.73 -21.97 -3.90
C PRO A 399 6.21 -22.01 -5.35
N ASP A 400 6.27 -23.20 -5.96
CA ASP A 400 6.72 -23.39 -7.35
C ASP A 400 5.78 -22.77 -8.39
N MET A 401 4.55 -22.43 -7.99
CA MET A 401 3.57 -21.72 -8.83
C MET A 401 3.70 -20.21 -8.76
N GLN A 402 4.47 -19.67 -7.83
CA GLN A 402 4.65 -18.23 -7.67
C GLN A 402 5.11 -17.51 -8.95
N PRO A 403 6.07 -18.05 -9.74
CA PRO A 403 6.44 -17.42 -11.00
C PRO A 403 5.28 -17.25 -11.97
N LEU A 404 4.37 -18.22 -12.04
CA LEU A 404 3.22 -18.20 -12.96
C LEU A 404 2.14 -17.20 -12.56
N THR A 405 2.09 -16.81 -11.30
CA THR A 405 1.10 -15.87 -10.75
C THR A 405 1.69 -14.50 -10.37
N GLN A 406 2.92 -14.19 -10.82
CA GLN A 406 3.61 -12.94 -10.49
C GLN A 406 2.86 -11.69 -10.95
N LEU A 407 2.16 -11.75 -12.10
CA LEU A 407 1.44 -10.61 -12.64
C LEU A 407 0.05 -10.39 -12.00
N ARG A 408 -0.38 -11.25 -11.09
CA ARG A 408 -1.69 -11.11 -10.42
C ARG A 408 -1.92 -9.74 -9.80
N ASN A 409 -0.86 -9.08 -9.32
CA ASN A 409 -0.95 -7.74 -8.74
C ASN A 409 -1.42 -6.66 -9.73
N MET A 410 -1.39 -6.95 -11.03
CA MET A 410 -1.89 -6.08 -12.08
C MET A 410 -3.36 -6.35 -12.42
N VAL A 411 -3.95 -7.43 -11.91
CA VAL A 411 -5.30 -7.89 -12.25
C VAL A 411 -6.22 -8.06 -11.05
N TYR A 412 -5.82 -7.63 -9.86
CA TYR A 412 -6.69 -7.64 -8.68
C TYR A 412 -7.88 -6.69 -8.87
N TYR A 413 -9.07 -7.22 -8.66
CA TYR A 413 -10.31 -6.43 -8.67
C TYR A 413 -10.87 -6.16 -7.28
N ASN A 414 -10.28 -6.74 -6.23
CA ASN A 414 -10.87 -6.80 -4.89
C ASN A 414 -12.32 -7.35 -4.92
N SER A 415 -12.58 -8.27 -5.87
CA SER A 415 -13.88 -8.92 -5.98
C SER A 415 -14.08 -9.91 -4.83
N GLU A 416 -15.33 -10.25 -4.55
CA GLU A 416 -15.67 -11.25 -3.55
C GLU A 416 -15.03 -12.62 -3.86
N VAL A 417 -15.03 -13.02 -5.14
CA VAL A 417 -14.36 -14.24 -5.62
C VAL A 417 -12.86 -14.21 -5.33
N GLU A 418 -12.18 -13.10 -5.62
CA GLU A 418 -10.76 -12.90 -5.32
C GLU A 418 -10.49 -13.09 -3.81
N LEU A 419 -11.34 -12.48 -2.99
CA LEU A 419 -11.21 -12.52 -1.54
C LEU A 419 -11.48 -13.92 -0.97
N MET A 420 -12.52 -14.61 -1.45
CA MET A 420 -12.82 -15.98 -1.05
C MET A 420 -11.70 -16.95 -1.42
N ALA A 421 -11.16 -16.86 -2.64
CA ALA A 421 -10.08 -17.72 -3.09
C ALA A 421 -8.79 -17.53 -2.29
N ARG A 422 -8.51 -16.30 -1.84
CA ARG A 422 -7.28 -16.00 -1.09
C ARG A 422 -7.40 -16.17 0.41
N TYR A 423 -8.61 -16.08 0.91
CA TYR A 423 -8.90 -16.15 2.35
C TYR A 423 -10.01 -17.16 2.65
N PRO A 424 -9.79 -18.44 2.29
CA PRO A 424 -10.78 -19.47 2.59
C PRO A 424 -11.05 -19.55 4.10
N GLU A 425 -12.28 -19.89 4.46
CA GLU A 425 -12.61 -20.19 5.85
C GLU A 425 -11.90 -21.47 6.30
N TYR A 426 -11.56 -21.53 7.58
CA TYR A 426 -10.88 -22.68 8.16
C TYR A 426 -11.27 -22.85 9.64
N PHE A 427 -10.94 -24.00 10.20
CA PHE A 427 -11.05 -24.26 11.63
C PHE A 427 -9.67 -24.15 12.27
N ALA A 428 -9.56 -23.31 13.30
CA ALA A 428 -8.32 -23.13 14.04
C ALA A 428 -7.86 -24.49 14.62
N PRO A 429 -6.57 -24.84 14.47
CA PRO A 429 -6.13 -26.23 14.61
C PRO A 429 -6.21 -26.78 16.04
N VAL A 430 -6.22 -25.94 17.06
CA VAL A 430 -6.26 -26.35 18.47
C VAL A 430 -7.63 -26.10 19.08
N SER A 431 -8.17 -24.89 18.96
CA SER A 431 -9.47 -24.52 19.53
C SER A 431 -10.67 -25.06 18.74
N GLY A 432 -10.48 -25.38 17.45
CA GLY A 432 -11.59 -25.73 16.55
C GLY A 432 -12.51 -24.57 16.21
N LYS A 433 -12.15 -23.32 16.53
CA LYS A 433 -12.93 -22.14 16.20
C LYS A 433 -12.95 -21.92 14.69
N LYS A 434 -14.15 -21.66 14.15
CA LYS A 434 -14.28 -21.27 12.74
C LYS A 434 -13.73 -19.86 12.56
N MET A 435 -12.75 -19.72 11.66
CA MET A 435 -12.08 -18.46 11.35
C MET A 435 -12.34 -18.07 9.90
N SER A 436 -12.53 -16.79 9.66
CA SER A 436 -12.69 -16.21 8.32
C SER A 436 -11.97 -14.88 8.23
N ALA A 437 -10.89 -14.85 7.47
CA ALA A 437 -10.19 -13.59 7.21
C ALA A 437 -11.03 -12.65 6.34
N LEU A 438 -11.93 -13.18 5.49
CA LEU A 438 -12.87 -12.39 4.73
C LEU A 438 -13.91 -11.73 5.64
N ALA A 439 -14.55 -12.47 6.55
CA ALA A 439 -15.51 -11.89 7.49
C ALA A 439 -14.84 -10.81 8.38
N THR A 440 -13.62 -11.06 8.83
CA THR A 440 -12.81 -10.08 9.57
C THR A 440 -12.57 -8.81 8.74
N LEU A 441 -12.25 -8.97 7.46
CA LEU A 441 -12.05 -7.83 6.55
C LEU A 441 -13.32 -7.01 6.39
N LEU A 442 -14.45 -7.65 6.10
CA LEU A 442 -15.74 -6.98 5.92
C LEU A 442 -16.17 -6.22 7.18
N ASP A 443 -15.91 -6.80 8.35
CA ASP A 443 -16.15 -6.13 9.63
C ASP A 443 -15.24 -4.90 9.80
N MET A 444 -13.93 -5.01 9.51
CA MET A 444 -13.00 -3.87 9.55
C MET A 444 -13.37 -2.76 8.55
N GLN A 445 -13.86 -3.13 7.36
CA GLN A 445 -14.29 -2.17 6.34
C GLN A 445 -15.54 -1.39 6.74
N SER A 446 -16.41 -1.99 7.56
CA SER A 446 -17.64 -1.36 8.04
C SER A 446 -17.41 -0.28 9.10
N ARG A 447 -16.21 -0.24 9.69
CA ARG A 447 -15.87 0.72 10.75
C ARG A 447 -15.64 2.12 10.21
N PRO A 448 -15.67 3.16 11.05
CA PRO A 448 -15.38 4.54 10.62
C PRO A 448 -13.95 4.70 10.12
N TRP A 449 -13.78 5.30 8.93
CA TRP A 449 -12.50 5.57 8.31
C TRP A 449 -12.43 7.01 7.80
N THR A 450 -11.22 7.57 7.76
CA THR A 450 -10.95 8.86 7.14
C THR A 450 -10.42 8.64 5.73
N ALA A 451 -11.11 9.19 4.74
CA ALA A 451 -10.64 9.15 3.36
C ALA A 451 -9.38 10.01 3.20
N ASN A 452 -8.31 9.41 2.68
CA ASN A 452 -7.04 10.07 2.40
C ASN A 452 -6.63 9.88 0.94
N ILE A 453 -7.54 10.17 0.03
CA ILE A 453 -7.36 9.91 -1.39
C ILE A 453 -6.21 10.72 -1.98
N GLY A 454 -5.96 11.88 -1.41
CA GLY A 454 -4.93 12.80 -1.87
C GLY A 454 -3.63 12.76 -1.08
N GLY A 455 -3.56 12.09 0.06
CA GLY A 455 -2.38 12.11 0.93
C GLY A 455 -1.13 11.66 0.21
N ASP A 456 -1.19 10.50 -0.41
CA ASP A 456 -0.09 9.92 -1.17
C ASP A 456 0.21 10.69 -2.48
N ALA A 457 -0.74 11.48 -2.95
CA ALA A 457 -0.61 12.31 -4.14
C ALA A 457 0.08 13.64 -3.86
N LEU A 458 0.18 14.03 -2.60
CA LEU A 458 0.73 15.32 -2.20
C LEU A 458 2.26 15.27 -2.11
N PRO A 459 2.93 16.43 -2.25
CA PRO A 459 4.39 16.45 -2.24
C PRO A 459 4.94 15.95 -0.89
N ALA A 460 5.94 15.09 -0.96
CA ALA A 460 6.69 14.66 0.21
C ALA A 460 7.56 15.79 0.77
N PRO A 461 7.82 15.82 2.08
CA PRO A 461 8.76 16.76 2.67
C PRO A 461 10.20 16.42 2.28
N ASN A 462 11.11 17.37 2.39
CA ASN A 462 12.54 17.05 2.28
C ASN A 462 12.99 16.13 3.44
N ALA A 463 14.12 15.43 3.23
CA ALA A 463 14.60 14.42 4.18
C ALA A 463 14.93 14.98 5.56
N ASP A 464 15.39 16.23 5.67
CA ASP A 464 15.73 16.87 6.95
C ASP A 464 14.47 17.24 7.73
N LEU A 465 13.46 17.77 7.04
CA LEU A 465 12.16 18.08 7.63
C LEU A 465 11.46 16.80 8.12
N LYS A 466 11.50 15.74 7.30
CA LYS A 466 10.97 14.42 7.68
C LYS A 466 11.64 13.92 8.98
N ARG A 467 12.96 13.92 9.03
CA ARG A 467 13.72 13.48 10.21
C ARG A 467 13.41 14.33 11.43
N PHE A 468 13.32 15.65 11.29
CA PHE A 468 12.97 16.56 12.37
C PHE A 468 11.60 16.23 12.96
N TYR A 469 10.61 15.99 12.08
CA TYR A 469 9.26 15.59 12.50
C TYR A 469 9.26 14.27 13.26
N GLU A 470 9.81 13.22 12.68
CA GLU A 470 9.82 11.87 13.26
C GLU A 470 10.50 11.84 14.63
N GLN A 471 11.69 12.42 14.72
CA GLN A 471 12.43 12.47 15.98
C GLN A 471 11.71 13.32 17.04
N GLY A 472 11.20 14.47 16.66
CA GLY A 472 10.56 15.39 17.58
C GLY A 472 9.31 14.81 18.22
N VAL A 473 8.45 14.16 17.44
CA VAL A 473 7.23 13.52 17.97
C VAL A 473 7.58 12.38 18.93
N ILE A 474 8.56 11.53 18.60
CA ILE A 474 9.03 10.47 19.49
C ILE A 474 9.64 11.04 20.77
N GLU A 475 10.41 12.13 20.69
CA GLU A 475 10.99 12.78 21.87
C GLU A 475 9.92 13.29 22.84
N PHE A 476 8.81 13.84 22.34
CA PHE A 476 7.69 14.23 23.19
C PHE A 476 7.04 13.03 23.87
N LEU A 477 6.77 11.96 23.14
CA LEU A 477 6.09 10.78 23.67
C LEU A 477 6.97 10.00 24.67
N THR A 478 8.27 9.93 24.43
CA THR A 478 9.22 9.25 25.35
C THR A 478 9.64 10.11 26.53
N GLY A 479 9.23 11.39 26.58
CA GLY A 479 9.57 12.32 27.65
C GLY A 479 10.98 12.91 27.58
N LYS A 480 11.74 12.65 26.50
CA LYS A 480 13.02 13.35 26.24
C LYS A 480 12.79 14.85 26.04
N ARG A 481 11.66 15.22 25.49
CA ARG A 481 11.18 16.59 25.38
C ARG A 481 9.86 16.69 26.13
N GLN A 482 9.74 17.66 27.03
CA GLN A 482 8.53 17.86 27.80
C GLN A 482 7.39 18.34 26.88
N LEU A 483 6.26 17.62 26.84
CA LEU A 483 5.08 18.00 26.07
C LEU A 483 4.26 19.03 26.84
N THR A 484 4.54 20.29 26.60
CA THR A 484 3.72 21.43 27.02
C THR A 484 3.25 22.19 25.78
N ARG A 485 2.19 22.98 25.90
CA ARG A 485 1.69 23.79 24.77
C ARG A 485 2.79 24.72 24.23
N ASP A 486 3.58 25.34 25.10
CA ASP A 486 4.65 26.25 24.71
C ASP A 486 5.78 25.51 23.97
N ASN A 487 6.22 24.37 24.48
CA ASN A 487 7.25 23.56 23.83
C ASN A 487 6.79 23.02 22.48
N TRP A 488 5.50 22.61 22.39
CA TRP A 488 4.90 22.17 21.15
C TRP A 488 4.85 23.31 20.13
N ASN A 489 4.35 24.48 20.51
CA ASN A 489 4.27 25.64 19.63
C ASN A 489 5.66 26.07 19.15
N ALA A 490 6.66 26.07 20.03
CA ALA A 490 8.04 26.39 19.65
C ALA A 490 8.61 25.34 18.66
N TRP A 491 8.29 24.08 18.85
CA TRP A 491 8.71 23.01 17.95
C TRP A 491 8.01 23.10 16.60
N VAL A 492 6.71 23.41 16.54
CA VAL A 492 5.97 23.65 15.28
C VAL A 492 6.54 24.87 14.54
N ALA A 493 6.88 25.94 15.26
CA ALA A 493 7.50 27.12 14.65
C ALA A 493 8.87 26.78 14.03
N GLU A 494 9.66 25.92 14.67
CA GLU A 494 10.93 25.45 14.10
C GLU A 494 10.70 24.53 12.91
N PHE A 495 9.71 23.62 12.97
CA PHE A 495 9.29 22.81 11.84
C PHE A 495 8.92 23.68 10.62
N ASP A 496 8.16 24.75 10.82
CA ASP A 496 7.77 25.70 9.79
C ASP A 496 8.99 26.41 9.19
N ARG A 497 9.95 26.83 10.04
CA ARG A 497 11.21 27.46 9.63
C ARG A 497 12.09 26.53 8.79
N LEU A 498 12.08 25.23 9.07
CA LEU A 498 12.83 24.20 8.33
C LEU A 498 12.18 23.82 6.98
N GLY A 499 11.05 24.42 6.66
CA GLY A 499 10.34 24.22 5.39
C GLY A 499 8.92 23.67 5.53
N GLY A 500 8.44 23.43 6.75
CA GLY A 500 7.10 22.89 7.00
C GLY A 500 5.98 23.79 6.48
N GLU A 501 6.12 25.11 6.64
CA GLU A 501 5.14 26.07 6.09
C GLU A 501 5.11 26.03 4.56
N ALA A 502 6.28 25.96 3.92
CA ALA A 502 6.36 25.86 2.47
C ALA A 502 5.76 24.54 1.95
N TRP A 503 6.05 23.43 2.64
CA TRP A 503 5.48 22.13 2.33
C TRP A 503 3.96 22.11 2.51
N ASN A 504 3.43 22.71 3.59
CA ASN A 504 1.99 22.84 3.81
C ASN A 504 1.30 23.60 2.65
N ARG A 505 1.85 24.72 2.21
CA ARG A 505 1.31 25.49 1.06
C ARG A 505 1.35 24.67 -0.22
N GLN A 506 2.50 24.06 -0.54
CA GLN A 506 2.65 23.22 -1.72
C GLN A 506 1.65 22.05 -1.73
N GLY A 507 1.39 21.46 -0.57
CA GLY A 507 0.41 20.39 -0.43
C GLY A 507 -1.03 20.86 -0.65
N ILE A 508 -1.40 22.01 -0.11
CA ILE A 508 -2.73 22.61 -0.34
C ILE A 508 -2.91 22.94 -1.82
N ASP A 509 -1.94 23.63 -2.44
CA ASP A 509 -1.99 23.99 -3.86
C ASP A 509 -2.12 22.72 -4.74
N ALA A 510 -1.37 21.67 -4.42
CA ALA A 510 -1.43 20.40 -5.14
C ALA A 510 -2.78 19.70 -4.96
N ALA A 511 -3.34 19.71 -3.75
CA ALA A 511 -4.64 19.13 -3.45
C ALA A 511 -5.78 19.88 -4.15
N GLU A 512 -5.75 21.21 -4.18
CA GLU A 512 -6.71 22.04 -4.91
C GLU A 512 -6.65 21.78 -6.42
N ASN A 513 -5.44 21.80 -7.00
CA ASN A 513 -5.23 21.56 -8.43
C ASN A 513 -5.63 20.16 -8.89
N SER A 514 -5.61 19.19 -7.99
CA SER A 514 -5.99 17.80 -8.26
C SER A 514 -7.45 17.49 -7.87
N GLY A 515 -8.18 18.45 -7.32
CA GLY A 515 -9.58 18.26 -6.90
C GLY A 515 -9.75 17.41 -5.63
N TYR A 516 -8.70 17.27 -4.80
CA TYR A 516 -8.75 16.49 -3.56
C TYR A 516 -9.37 17.24 -2.37
N ILE A 517 -9.42 18.55 -2.40
CA ILE A 517 -10.08 19.34 -1.35
C ILE A 517 -11.59 19.27 -1.55
N ARG A 518 -12.28 18.72 -0.55
CA ARG A 518 -13.71 18.40 -0.57
C ARG A 518 -14.52 19.20 0.45
#